data_b5a3615df12e857026c10abde49539f2
#
_entry.id   b5a3615df12e857026c10abde49539f2
#
_cell.length_a   1.000
_cell.length_b   1.000
_cell.length_c   1.000
_cell.angle_alpha   90.00
_cell.angle_beta   90.00
_cell.angle_gamma   90.00
#
_symmetry.space_group_name_H-M   'P 1'
#
loop_
_entity.id
_entity.type
_entity.pdbx_description
1 polymer ?
#
loop_
_entity_poly.entity_id
_entity_poly.type
_entity_poly.pdbx_seq_one_letter_code
_entity_poly.pdbx_strand_id
1 'polypeptide(L)'
;MSSHLMSRELFLIRAATNSGKVNEGASEDDNDDATLSITGSVHSGEIRALYVRDEGESKVEIVLKLQPSYPLTLATVEFTRKIGIEESRWRRWQLQIMQTLSKQDGSVVDAILIWKNNVQREFKGMEPCPVCYCILHPKTATLPKLECPTCHNKFHNTCLMHWFKTSGKNKCVLCQQPFFV
;
A
#
# COMPACT_ATOMS: atom_id res chain seq x y z
N MET A 1 2.78 -18.53 27.63
CA MET A 1 1.60 -18.69 26.74
C MET A 1 1.71 -17.94 25.41
N SER A 2 2.44 -16.86 25.36
CA SER A 2 2.55 -15.97 24.20
C SER A 2 3.28 -16.58 22.98
N SER A 3 4.34 -17.36 23.15
CA SER A 3 5.11 -17.93 22.02
C SER A 3 4.29 -18.93 21.18
N HIS A 4 3.34 -19.62 21.79
CA HIS A 4 2.49 -20.60 21.11
C HIS A 4 1.45 -19.94 20.19
N LEU A 5 0.84 -18.83 20.63
CA LEU A 5 -0.11 -18.06 19.82
C LEU A 5 0.61 -17.41 18.64
N MET A 6 1.77 -16.84 18.87
CA MET A 6 2.61 -16.26 17.82
C MET A 6 3.04 -17.30 16.78
N SER A 7 3.44 -18.50 17.24
CA SER A 7 3.77 -19.61 16.35
C SER A 7 2.55 -20.05 15.53
N ARG A 8 1.34 -20.04 16.13
CA ARG A 8 0.07 -20.33 15.43
C ARG A 8 -0.23 -19.29 14.37
N GLU A 9 -0.13 -17.99 14.69
CA GLU A 9 -0.36 -16.92 13.71
C GLU A 9 0.63 -17.01 12.55
N LEU A 10 1.91 -17.23 12.81
CA LEU A 10 2.92 -17.43 11.76
C LEU A 10 2.67 -18.68 10.92
N PHE A 11 2.17 -19.76 11.53
CA PHE A 11 1.77 -20.95 10.81
C PHE A 11 0.58 -20.67 9.89
N LEU A 12 -0.44 -19.96 10.38
CA LEU A 12 -1.62 -19.56 9.59
C LEU A 12 -1.22 -18.65 8.42
N ILE A 13 -0.30 -17.71 8.65
CA ILE A 13 0.26 -16.85 7.62
C ILE A 13 0.96 -17.69 6.54
N ARG A 14 1.84 -18.61 6.93
CA ARG A 14 2.52 -19.52 5.98
C ARG A 14 1.55 -20.41 5.22
N ALA A 15 0.54 -20.93 5.88
CA ALA A 15 -0.50 -21.73 5.24
C ALA A 15 -1.32 -20.91 4.25
N ALA A 16 -1.67 -19.67 4.60
CA ALA A 16 -2.41 -18.76 3.72
C ALA A 16 -1.59 -18.32 2.50
N THR A 17 -0.28 -18.07 2.68
CA THR A 17 0.62 -17.76 1.55
C THR A 17 0.82 -18.96 0.63
N ASN A 18 0.99 -20.17 1.19
CA ASN A 18 1.17 -21.38 0.39
C ASN A 18 -0.12 -21.86 -0.29
N SER A 19 -1.30 -21.57 0.26
CA SER A 19 -2.59 -21.95 -0.33
C SER A 19 -3.12 -20.97 -1.38
N GLY A 20 -2.36 -19.94 -1.74
CA GLY A 20 -2.79 -18.92 -2.69
C GLY A 20 -3.82 -17.91 -2.14
N LYS A 21 -4.44 -18.18 -0.97
CA LYS A 21 -5.47 -17.28 -0.39
C LYS A 21 -5.02 -15.83 -0.23
N VAL A 22 -3.73 -15.60 -0.08
CA VAL A 22 -3.16 -14.25 0.01
C VAL A 22 -3.08 -13.59 -1.37
N ASN A 23 -3.07 -14.39 -2.43
CA ASN A 23 -3.07 -13.94 -3.82
C ASN A 23 -4.47 -13.97 -4.47
N GLU A 24 -5.45 -14.64 -3.85
CA GLU A 24 -6.84 -14.68 -4.31
C GLU A 24 -7.56 -13.37 -3.97
N GLY A 25 -7.56 -12.44 -4.87
CA GLY A 25 -8.24 -11.15 -4.74
C GLY A 25 -8.04 -10.30 -5.99
N ALA A 26 -7.34 -10.83 -6.98
CA ALA A 26 -7.32 -10.27 -8.31
C ALA A 26 -8.65 -10.66 -9.00
N SER A 27 -9.51 -9.71 -9.28
CA SER A 27 -10.54 -9.86 -10.30
C SER A 27 -9.83 -10.21 -11.60
N GLU A 28 -10.37 -11.14 -12.38
CA GLU A 28 -9.78 -11.68 -13.62
C GLU A 28 -9.45 -10.64 -14.71
N ASP A 29 -9.80 -9.37 -14.50
CA ASP A 29 -9.59 -8.25 -15.44
C ASP A 29 -8.40 -7.33 -15.12
N ASP A 30 -7.72 -7.49 -13.98
CA ASP A 30 -6.58 -6.65 -13.63
C ASP A 30 -5.28 -7.46 -13.82
N ASN A 31 -4.51 -7.11 -14.83
CA ASN A 31 -3.12 -7.50 -15.05
C ASN A 31 -2.25 -6.88 -13.93
N ASP A 32 -2.56 -7.21 -12.68
CA ASP A 32 -1.95 -6.66 -11.47
C ASP A 32 -0.74 -7.52 -11.10
N ASP A 33 0.43 -7.17 -11.62
CA ASP A 33 1.73 -7.78 -11.27
C ASP A 33 2.17 -7.38 -9.85
N ALA A 34 1.25 -7.56 -8.91
CA ALA A 34 1.47 -7.20 -7.52
C ALA A 34 1.73 -8.44 -6.66
N THR A 35 2.83 -8.40 -5.91
CA THR A 35 3.21 -9.46 -4.98
C THR A 35 3.08 -9.00 -3.53
N LEU A 36 2.59 -9.89 -2.67
CA LEU A 36 2.55 -9.70 -1.22
C LEU A 36 3.51 -10.67 -0.57
N SER A 37 4.53 -10.16 0.11
CA SER A 37 5.43 -10.94 0.95
C SER A 37 5.18 -10.68 2.42
N ILE A 38 5.09 -11.74 3.22
CA ILE A 38 4.88 -11.64 4.67
C ILE A 38 6.04 -12.32 5.37
N THR A 39 6.66 -11.59 6.29
CA THR A 39 7.75 -12.09 7.13
C THR A 39 7.40 -11.86 8.59
N GLY A 40 7.78 -12.79 9.46
CA GLY A 40 7.50 -12.65 10.88
C GLY A 40 8.59 -13.26 11.74
N SER A 41 8.81 -12.67 12.90
CA SER A 41 9.76 -13.13 13.92
C SER A 41 9.05 -13.37 15.25
N VAL A 42 9.11 -14.60 15.73
CA VAL A 42 8.54 -14.98 17.04
C VAL A 42 9.24 -14.25 18.19
N HIS A 43 10.54 -14.00 18.05
CA HIS A 43 11.32 -13.36 19.10
C HIS A 43 11.00 -11.88 19.29
N SER A 44 10.85 -11.15 18.17
CA SER A 44 10.54 -9.72 18.24
C SER A 44 9.05 -9.41 18.36
N GLY A 45 8.17 -10.41 18.13
CA GLY A 45 6.74 -10.17 18.07
C GLY A 45 6.30 -9.36 16.85
N GLU A 46 7.16 -9.20 15.85
CA GLU A 46 6.89 -8.40 14.66
C GLU A 46 6.49 -9.25 13.47
N ILE A 47 5.44 -8.81 12.78
CA ILE A 47 5.01 -9.36 11.50
C ILE A 47 5.01 -8.21 10.50
N ARG A 48 5.75 -8.37 9.41
CA ARG A 48 5.90 -7.40 8.34
C ARG A 48 5.22 -7.92 7.10
N ALA A 49 4.37 -7.10 6.51
CA ALA A 49 3.78 -7.35 5.21
C ALA A 49 4.24 -6.28 4.23
N LEU A 50 4.85 -6.73 3.13
CA LEU A 50 5.36 -5.88 2.07
C LEU A 50 4.56 -6.16 0.80
N TYR A 51 3.86 -5.15 0.32
CA TYR A 51 3.17 -5.13 -0.96
C TYR A 51 4.09 -4.49 -2.00
N VAL A 52 4.34 -5.21 -3.08
CA VAL A 52 5.23 -4.78 -4.16
C VAL A 52 4.46 -4.82 -5.47
N ARG A 53 4.58 -3.78 -6.27
CA ARG A 53 3.98 -3.66 -7.60
C ARG A 53 5.02 -3.05 -8.56
N ASP A 54 4.77 -3.19 -9.87
CA ASP A 54 5.58 -2.61 -10.94
C ASP A 54 7.06 -3.03 -10.85
N GLU A 55 7.32 -4.35 -10.91
CA GLU A 55 8.67 -4.94 -10.85
C GLU A 55 9.53 -4.45 -9.67
N GLY A 56 8.87 -4.04 -8.59
CA GLY A 56 9.53 -3.61 -7.36
C GLY A 56 9.70 -2.10 -7.21
N GLU A 57 9.22 -1.28 -8.13
CA GLU A 57 9.28 0.19 -8.04
C GLU A 57 8.32 0.73 -6.97
N SER A 58 7.12 0.16 -6.87
CA SER A 58 6.11 0.57 -5.90
C SER A 58 6.08 -0.38 -4.71
N LYS A 59 6.54 0.10 -3.55
CA LYS A 59 6.61 -0.69 -2.29
C LYS A 59 5.84 0.01 -1.19
N VAL A 60 4.92 -0.73 -0.55
CA VAL A 60 4.16 -0.30 0.63
C VAL A 60 4.34 -1.32 1.72
N GLU A 61 4.64 -0.90 2.94
CA GLU A 61 4.95 -1.80 4.05
C GLU A 61 4.16 -1.46 5.29
N ILE A 62 3.64 -2.52 5.96
CA ILE A 62 3.01 -2.46 7.26
C ILE A 62 3.77 -3.37 8.23
N VAL A 63 3.91 -2.93 9.47
CA VAL A 63 4.47 -3.72 10.57
C VAL A 63 3.43 -3.85 11.68
N LEU A 64 3.08 -5.08 12.01
CA LEU A 64 2.23 -5.43 13.12
C LEU A 64 3.12 -5.91 14.27
N LYS A 65 3.03 -5.24 15.42
CA LYS A 65 3.77 -5.61 16.63
C LYS A 65 2.81 -6.23 17.64
N LEU A 66 2.99 -7.52 17.88
CA LEU A 66 2.22 -8.29 18.84
C LEU A 66 3.01 -8.34 20.16
N GLN A 67 2.44 -7.79 21.22
CA GLN A 67 3.06 -7.84 22.53
C GLN A 67 3.03 -9.26 23.13
N PRO A 68 3.94 -9.59 24.08
CA PRO A 68 3.94 -10.91 24.73
C PRO A 68 2.61 -11.31 25.36
N SER A 69 1.79 -10.38 25.76
CA SER A 69 0.47 -10.56 26.34
C SER A 69 -0.69 -10.58 25.30
N TYR A 70 -0.38 -10.51 24.01
CA TYR A 70 -1.41 -10.67 22.97
C TYR A 70 -2.13 -12.02 23.11
N PRO A 71 -3.47 -12.09 22.97
CA PRO A 71 -4.43 -11.06 22.55
C PRO A 71 -4.98 -10.17 23.69
N LEU A 72 -4.51 -10.32 24.95
CA LEU A 72 -5.00 -9.52 26.07
C LEU A 72 -4.61 -8.03 25.94
N THR A 73 -3.49 -7.76 25.29
CA THR A 73 -3.06 -6.41 24.91
C THR A 73 -3.22 -6.20 23.42
N LEU A 74 -3.61 -4.99 23.03
CA LEU A 74 -3.78 -4.64 21.62
C LEU A 74 -2.44 -4.71 20.86
N ALA A 75 -2.52 -5.22 19.63
CA ALA A 75 -1.40 -5.14 18.70
C ALA A 75 -1.17 -3.68 18.27
N THR A 76 0.08 -3.32 18.01
CA THR A 76 0.42 -2.00 17.44
C THR A 76 0.61 -2.12 15.94
N VAL A 77 0.10 -1.13 15.20
CA VAL A 77 0.15 -1.08 13.73
C VAL A 77 0.98 0.10 13.31
N GLU A 78 2.06 -0.15 12.57
CA GLU A 78 2.96 0.88 12.04
C GLU A 78 3.02 0.79 10.51
N PHE A 79 2.91 1.93 9.84
CA PHE A 79 3.12 2.03 8.40
C PHE A 79 4.54 2.58 8.16
N THR A 80 5.47 1.71 7.80
CA THR A 80 6.89 2.06 7.61
C THR A 80 7.16 2.66 6.25
N ARG A 81 6.45 2.19 5.22
CA ARG A 81 6.50 2.78 3.88
C ARG A 81 5.10 3.19 3.47
N LYS A 82 4.84 4.49 3.56
CA LYS A 82 3.56 5.10 3.18
C LYS A 82 3.63 5.54 1.72
N ILE A 83 2.49 5.39 1.03
CA ILE A 83 2.24 6.06 -0.25
C ILE A 83 1.57 7.41 0.02
N GLY A 84 1.69 8.35 -0.91
CA GLY A 84 1.19 9.72 -0.77
C GLY A 84 -0.34 9.83 -0.81
N ILE A 85 -1.01 9.17 0.14
CA ILE A 85 -2.43 9.30 0.42
C ILE A 85 -2.64 10.16 1.66
N GLU A 86 -3.84 10.67 1.82
CA GLU A 86 -4.21 11.55 2.92
C GLU A 86 -4.08 10.84 4.28
N GLU A 87 -3.60 11.56 5.29
CA GLU A 87 -3.39 11.02 6.65
C GLU A 87 -4.69 10.51 7.29
N SER A 88 -5.82 11.15 7.01
CA SER A 88 -7.16 10.71 7.44
C SER A 88 -7.46 9.27 6.97
N ARG A 89 -7.04 8.93 5.78
CA ARG A 89 -7.24 7.62 5.17
C ARG A 89 -6.34 6.57 5.81
N TRP A 90 -5.06 6.89 6.10
CA TRP A 90 -4.17 6.05 6.87
C TRP A 90 -4.71 5.73 8.25
N ARG A 91 -5.24 6.74 8.97
CA ARG A 91 -5.88 6.56 10.28
C ARG A 91 -7.09 5.64 10.21
N ARG A 92 -7.91 5.76 9.17
CA ARG A 92 -9.07 4.87 8.94
C ARG A 92 -8.61 3.42 8.73
N TRP A 93 -7.59 3.19 7.94
CA TRP A 93 -7.02 1.84 7.74
C TRP A 93 -6.47 1.27 9.03
N GLN A 94 -5.73 2.05 9.79
CA GLN A 94 -5.21 1.66 11.09
C GLN A 94 -6.32 1.21 12.03
N LEU A 95 -7.41 1.98 12.13
CA LEU A 95 -8.56 1.62 12.95
C LEU A 95 -9.23 0.32 12.48
N GLN A 96 -9.41 0.11 11.19
CA GLN A 96 -9.97 -1.13 10.64
C GLN A 96 -9.11 -2.34 11.00
N ILE A 97 -7.80 -2.23 10.85
CA ILE A 97 -6.85 -3.29 11.19
C ILE A 97 -6.90 -3.58 12.69
N MET A 98 -6.84 -2.56 13.53
CA MET A 98 -6.91 -2.72 14.98
C MET A 98 -8.24 -3.32 15.44
N GLN A 99 -9.37 -2.91 14.87
CA GLN A 99 -10.68 -3.50 15.14
C GLN A 99 -10.73 -4.98 14.76
N THR A 100 -10.11 -5.37 13.64
CA THR A 100 -10.04 -6.78 13.22
C THR A 100 -9.20 -7.59 14.20
N LEU A 101 -8.04 -7.09 14.61
CA LEU A 101 -7.17 -7.76 15.59
C LEU A 101 -7.78 -7.84 17.00
N SER A 102 -8.72 -6.96 17.31
CA SER A 102 -9.42 -6.93 18.62
C SER A 102 -10.64 -7.86 18.67
N LYS A 103 -11.09 -8.39 17.55
CA LYS A 103 -12.21 -9.36 17.54
C LYS A 103 -11.74 -10.70 18.09
N GLN A 104 -12.68 -11.41 18.74
CA GLN A 104 -12.41 -12.72 19.36
C GLN A 104 -11.89 -13.76 18.36
N ASP A 105 -12.35 -13.70 17.09
CA ASP A 105 -11.96 -14.58 15.99
C ASP A 105 -11.09 -13.86 14.94
N GLY A 106 -10.61 -12.64 15.22
CA GLY A 106 -9.82 -11.86 14.29
C GLY A 106 -8.40 -12.37 14.20
N SER A 107 -7.97 -12.71 12.98
CA SER A 107 -6.60 -13.19 12.73
C SER A 107 -5.71 -12.07 12.17
N VAL A 108 -4.41 -12.25 12.35
CA VAL A 108 -3.40 -11.37 11.72
C VAL A 108 -3.48 -11.46 10.20
N VAL A 109 -3.83 -12.62 9.66
CA VAL A 109 -4.04 -12.82 8.22
C VAL A 109 -5.15 -11.92 7.70
N ASP A 110 -6.30 -11.89 8.39
CA ASP A 110 -7.43 -11.04 8.00
C ASP A 110 -7.06 -9.56 8.03
N ALA A 111 -6.32 -9.14 9.06
CA ALA A 111 -5.83 -7.78 9.19
C ALA A 111 -4.91 -7.37 8.02
N ILE A 112 -4.01 -8.26 7.61
CA ILE A 112 -3.11 -8.05 6.46
C ILE A 112 -3.90 -8.02 5.15
N LEU A 113 -4.90 -8.89 4.98
CA LEU A 113 -5.76 -8.90 3.80
C LEU A 113 -6.58 -7.63 3.66
N ILE A 114 -7.13 -7.11 4.76
CA ILE A 114 -7.82 -5.81 4.77
C ILE A 114 -6.87 -4.71 4.30
N TRP A 115 -5.64 -4.68 4.84
CA TRP A 115 -4.64 -3.71 4.42
C TRP A 115 -4.28 -3.87 2.93
N LYS A 116 -4.01 -5.09 2.46
CA LYS A 116 -3.75 -5.39 1.05
C LYS A 116 -4.86 -4.83 0.15
N ASN A 117 -6.12 -5.15 0.47
CA ASN A 117 -7.27 -4.71 -0.31
C ASN A 117 -7.40 -3.18 -0.34
N ASN A 118 -7.10 -2.51 0.78
CA ASN A 118 -7.11 -1.06 0.83
C ASN A 118 -6.00 -0.47 -0.07
N VAL A 119 -4.80 -1.04 -0.04
CA VAL A 119 -3.68 -0.63 -0.91
C VAL A 119 -4.03 -0.85 -2.38
N GLN A 120 -4.55 -2.03 -2.74
CA GLN A 120 -4.96 -2.34 -4.12
C GLN A 120 -6.00 -1.35 -4.65
N ARG A 121 -6.98 -0.95 -3.83
CA ARG A 121 -7.98 0.06 -4.22
C ARG A 121 -7.37 1.42 -4.54
N GLU A 122 -6.28 1.81 -3.87
CA GLU A 122 -5.59 3.07 -4.17
C GLU A 122 -4.85 3.02 -5.52
N PHE A 123 -4.36 1.85 -5.90
CA PHE A 123 -3.68 1.66 -7.19
C PHE A 123 -4.65 1.37 -8.34
N LYS A 124 -5.88 0.94 -8.05
CA LYS A 124 -6.85 0.57 -9.07
C LYS A 124 -7.17 1.75 -10.01
N GLY A 125 -7.00 1.53 -11.32
CA GLY A 125 -7.22 2.55 -12.35
C GLY A 125 -6.20 3.70 -12.31
N MET A 126 -5.05 3.51 -11.63
CA MET A 126 -3.95 4.47 -11.70
C MET A 126 -3.05 4.14 -12.87
N GLU A 127 -2.88 5.12 -13.76
CA GLU A 127 -1.93 5.07 -14.86
C GLU A 127 -0.59 5.67 -14.42
N PRO A 128 0.54 5.19 -14.96
CA PRO A 128 1.84 5.77 -14.67
C PRO A 128 1.92 7.23 -15.16
N CYS A 129 2.64 8.05 -14.41
CA CYS A 129 2.86 9.45 -14.78
C CYS A 129 3.66 9.53 -16.10
N PRO A 130 3.17 10.23 -17.14
CA PRO A 130 3.87 10.31 -18.44
C PRO A 130 5.22 11.02 -18.43
N VAL A 131 5.62 11.60 -17.29
CA VAL A 131 6.91 12.30 -17.15
C VAL A 131 7.99 11.38 -16.59
N CYS A 132 7.68 10.56 -15.58
CA CYS A 132 8.65 9.67 -14.95
C CYS A 132 8.36 8.18 -15.20
N TYR A 133 7.24 7.87 -15.86
CA TYR A 133 6.76 6.52 -16.19
C TYR A 133 6.52 5.60 -14.99
N CYS A 134 6.48 6.15 -13.78
CA CYS A 134 6.19 5.42 -12.54
C CYS A 134 4.79 5.75 -12.01
N ILE A 135 4.15 4.80 -11.33
CA ILE A 135 2.90 5.05 -10.58
C ILE A 135 3.21 5.78 -9.28
N LEU A 136 4.21 5.31 -8.52
CA LEU A 136 4.71 6.03 -7.35
C LEU A 136 5.93 6.87 -7.73
N HIS A 137 5.89 8.16 -7.40
CA HIS A 137 7.04 9.03 -7.66
C HIS A 137 8.26 8.57 -6.82
N PRO A 138 9.44 8.31 -7.44
CA PRO A 138 10.57 7.65 -6.77
C PRO A 138 11.06 8.34 -5.49
N LYS A 139 10.98 9.69 -5.46
CA LYS A 139 11.47 10.48 -4.31
C LYS A 139 10.39 10.80 -3.28
N THR A 140 9.14 11.03 -3.71
CA THR A 140 8.08 11.52 -2.82
C THR A 140 7.03 10.47 -2.50
N ALA A 141 7.09 9.29 -3.14
CA ALA A 141 6.12 8.21 -3.04
C ALA A 141 4.65 8.68 -3.22
N THR A 142 4.44 9.74 -4.01
CA THR A 142 3.11 10.29 -4.30
C THR A 142 2.52 9.65 -5.54
N LEU A 143 1.18 9.57 -5.59
CA LEU A 143 0.43 9.12 -6.76
C LEU A 143 0.22 10.27 -7.76
N PRO A 144 0.09 10.00 -9.08
CA PRO A 144 -0.23 10.99 -10.09
C PRO A 144 -1.70 11.40 -9.98
N LYS A 145 -1.97 12.53 -9.34
CA LYS A 145 -3.34 13.03 -9.07
C LYS A 145 -3.68 14.32 -9.80
N LEU A 146 -2.69 15.02 -10.36
CA LEU A 146 -2.94 16.23 -11.13
C LEU A 146 -3.35 15.86 -12.56
N GLU A 147 -4.62 16.10 -12.86
CA GLU A 147 -5.21 15.79 -14.16
C GLU A 147 -5.16 17.01 -15.09
N CYS A 148 -4.75 16.78 -16.33
CA CYS A 148 -4.84 17.82 -17.36
C CYS A 148 -6.30 18.05 -17.75
N PRO A 149 -6.78 19.31 -17.76
CA PRO A 149 -8.17 19.60 -18.10
C PRO A 149 -8.53 19.31 -19.58
N THR A 150 -7.54 19.13 -20.44
CA THR A 150 -7.77 18.91 -21.87
C THR A 150 -7.60 17.45 -22.30
N CYS A 151 -6.51 16.78 -21.86
CA CYS A 151 -6.24 15.40 -22.28
C CYS A 151 -6.45 14.37 -21.18
N HIS A 152 -6.87 14.78 -19.97
CA HIS A 152 -7.21 13.96 -18.82
C HIS A 152 -6.07 13.06 -18.30
N ASN A 153 -4.87 13.17 -18.86
CA ASN A 153 -3.69 12.46 -18.33
C ASN A 153 -3.31 12.99 -16.96
N LYS A 154 -2.90 12.08 -16.06
CA LYS A 154 -2.56 12.37 -14.67
C LYS A 154 -1.06 12.44 -14.48
N PHE A 155 -0.62 13.39 -13.67
CA PHE A 155 0.79 13.68 -13.41
C PHE A 155 1.06 13.76 -11.91
N HIS A 156 2.29 13.43 -11.50
CA HIS A 156 2.75 13.82 -10.18
C HIS A 156 2.93 15.33 -10.11
N ASN A 157 2.57 15.91 -8.98
CA ASN A 157 2.76 17.37 -8.75
C ASN A 157 4.23 17.76 -8.96
N THR A 158 5.16 17.02 -8.37
CA THR A 158 6.60 17.25 -8.49
C THR A 158 7.09 17.18 -9.93
N CYS A 159 6.62 16.22 -10.72
CA CYS A 159 6.98 16.08 -12.13
C CYS A 159 6.48 17.27 -12.96
N LEU A 160 5.22 17.65 -12.77
CA LEU A 160 4.61 18.72 -13.53
C LEU A 160 5.21 20.08 -13.16
N MET A 161 5.46 20.35 -11.87
CA MET A 161 6.12 21.58 -11.42
C MET A 161 7.57 21.66 -11.93
N HIS A 162 8.28 20.54 -11.98
CA HIS A 162 9.61 20.48 -12.58
C HIS A 162 9.56 20.85 -14.06
N TRP A 163 8.62 20.29 -14.81
CA TRP A 163 8.39 20.61 -16.22
C TRP A 163 8.10 22.11 -16.43
N PHE A 164 7.21 22.70 -15.66
CA PHE A 164 6.91 24.12 -15.78
C PHE A 164 8.14 25.01 -15.53
N LYS A 165 8.93 24.68 -14.52
CA LYS A 165 10.18 25.39 -14.21
C LYS A 165 11.23 25.26 -15.33
N THR A 166 11.39 24.08 -15.89
CA THR A 166 12.45 23.81 -16.91
C THR A 166 12.04 24.32 -18.29
N SER A 167 10.75 24.21 -18.65
CA SER A 167 10.25 24.65 -19.95
C SER A 167 9.92 26.15 -20.00
N GLY A 168 9.74 26.78 -18.84
CA GLY A 168 9.26 28.16 -18.73
C GLY A 168 7.81 28.36 -19.19
N LYS A 169 7.05 27.26 -19.41
CA LYS A 169 5.70 27.28 -19.98
C LYS A 169 4.73 26.54 -19.07
N ASN A 170 3.59 27.15 -18.73
CA ASN A 170 2.50 26.49 -18.01
C ASN A 170 1.59 25.71 -19.00
N LYS A 171 2.17 24.74 -19.70
CA LYS A 171 1.47 23.90 -20.68
C LYS A 171 1.63 22.43 -20.35
N CYS A 172 0.61 21.64 -20.69
CA CYS A 172 0.67 20.19 -20.53
C CYS A 172 1.84 19.59 -21.33
N VAL A 173 2.52 18.61 -20.75
CA VAL A 173 3.64 17.91 -21.39
C VAL A 173 3.20 17.19 -22.67
N LEU A 174 1.99 16.63 -22.69
CA LEU A 174 1.46 15.82 -23.79
C LEU A 174 0.71 16.65 -24.82
N CYS A 175 -0.39 17.27 -24.43
CA CYS A 175 -1.28 17.98 -25.37
C CYS A 175 -0.87 19.42 -25.64
N GLN A 176 0.13 19.97 -24.95
CA GLN A 176 0.65 21.35 -25.08
C GLN A 176 -0.40 22.46 -24.85
N GLN A 177 -1.60 22.11 -24.38
CA GLN A 177 -2.60 23.09 -24.00
C GLN A 177 -2.27 23.73 -22.64
N PRO A 178 -2.76 24.95 -22.36
CA PRO A 178 -2.56 25.61 -21.08
C PRO A 178 -2.99 24.73 -19.90
N PHE A 179 -2.14 24.65 -18.87
CA PHE A 179 -2.43 23.90 -17.66
C PHE A 179 -2.66 24.90 -16.52
N PHE A 180 -3.92 25.07 -16.15
CA PHE A 180 -4.31 25.91 -15.02
C PHE A 180 -4.44 25.04 -13.77
N VAL A 181 -3.63 25.31 -12.76
CA VAL A 181 -3.67 24.63 -11.44
C VAL A 181 -4.41 25.53 -10.46
#